data_13186cce4cd3cbd97e2eff86499a6ee6
#
_entry.id   13186cce4cd3cbd97e2eff86499a6ee6
#
_cell.length_a   1.000
_cell.length_b   1.000
_cell.length_c   1.000
_cell.angle_alpha   90.00
_cell.angle_beta   90.00
_cell.angle_gamma   90.00
#
_symmetry.space_group_name_H-M   'P 1'
#
loop_
_entity.id
_entity.type
_entity.pdbx_description
1 polymer ?
#
loop_
_entity_poly.entity_id
_entity_poly.type
_entity_poly.pdbx_seq_one_letter_code
_entity_poly.pdbx_strand_id
1 'polypeptide(L)'
;MDAISYRTVSANAKTVTKNWVIVDAKDQVLGRLISRVAIILRGKHKPSYTPHVDCGDHVIVINAEKIKLTGKKWNEKEYVSHTGYPGGQRFATPTEWLKKHPTRIVENAVRGMLPKTKLGAELFRSLHVYAGSEHPHTAQNPKEIKF
;
A
#
# COMPACT_ATOMS: atom_id res chain seq x y z
N MET A 1 -27.04 -3.02 38.84
CA MET A 1 -27.11 -2.48 37.47
C MET A 1 -25.70 -2.25 37.01
N ASP A 2 -25.23 -3.08 36.08
CA ASP A 2 -23.89 -2.90 35.50
C ASP A 2 -23.93 -1.62 34.66
N ALA A 3 -23.17 -0.62 35.09
CA ALA A 3 -23.02 0.63 34.31
C ALA A 3 -22.31 0.27 33.01
N ILE A 4 -23.02 0.34 31.89
CA ILE A 4 -22.41 0.18 30.55
C ILE A 4 -21.38 1.31 30.41
N SER A 5 -20.12 0.94 30.49
CA SER A 5 -19.04 1.91 30.30
C SER A 5 -18.94 2.28 28.82
N TYR A 6 -19.37 3.48 28.46
CA TYR A 6 -19.18 4.07 27.12
C TYR A 6 -17.73 4.56 26.91
N ARG A 7 -16.77 4.01 27.62
CA ARG A 7 -15.39 4.44 27.50
C ARG A 7 -14.83 4.06 26.13
N THR A 8 -14.48 5.04 25.34
CA THR A 8 -13.76 4.83 24.06
C THR A 8 -12.35 4.34 24.33
N VAL A 9 -12.00 3.19 23.79
CA VAL A 9 -10.64 2.65 23.89
C VAL A 9 -9.82 3.22 22.75
N SER A 10 -8.78 4.00 23.07
CA SER A 10 -7.80 4.51 22.12
C SER A 10 -6.60 3.57 22.05
N ALA A 11 -6.20 3.18 20.86
CA ALA A 11 -5.02 2.34 20.67
C ALA A 11 -3.74 3.14 20.92
N ASN A 12 -2.73 2.47 21.50
CA ASN A 12 -1.39 3.00 21.70
C ASN A 12 -0.39 2.11 20.95
N ALA A 13 0.83 2.62 20.69
CA ALA A 13 1.89 1.85 20.03
C ALA A 13 2.20 0.50 20.72
N LYS A 14 1.96 0.40 22.05
CA LYS A 14 2.16 -0.83 22.83
C LYS A 14 0.99 -1.82 22.75
N THR A 15 -0.22 -1.35 22.42
CA THR A 15 -1.44 -2.17 22.39
C THR A 15 -1.81 -2.64 20.99
N VAL A 16 -1.21 -2.05 19.96
CA VAL A 16 -1.46 -2.42 18.57
C VAL A 16 -0.78 -3.75 18.22
N THR A 17 -1.55 -4.71 17.74
CA THR A 17 -1.03 -5.93 17.15
C THR A 17 -0.98 -5.79 15.63
N LYS A 18 0.19 -6.05 15.02
CA LYS A 18 0.38 -6.01 13.57
C LYS A 18 0.50 -7.42 13.03
N ASN A 19 -0.27 -7.71 12.01
CA ASN A 19 -0.24 -8.98 11.29
C ASN A 19 0.50 -8.80 9.94
N TRP A 20 0.95 -9.92 9.38
CA TRP A 20 1.51 -9.96 8.04
C TRP A 20 0.48 -10.52 7.07
N VAL A 21 0.30 -9.82 5.95
CA VAL A 21 -0.69 -10.14 4.92
C VAL A 21 0.00 -10.17 3.57
N ILE A 22 -0.30 -11.21 2.78
CA ILE A 22 0.15 -11.32 1.40
C ILE A 22 -1.01 -11.17 0.43
N VAL A 23 -0.79 -10.41 -0.62
CA VAL A 23 -1.77 -10.10 -1.66
C VAL A 23 -1.16 -10.35 -3.03
N ASP A 24 -1.83 -11.13 -3.87
CA ASP A 24 -1.42 -11.34 -5.25
C ASP A 24 -2.01 -10.25 -6.16
N ALA A 25 -1.12 -9.53 -6.87
CA ALA A 25 -1.49 -8.49 -7.81
C ALA A 25 -1.77 -9.01 -9.23
N LYS A 26 -1.53 -10.31 -9.48
CA LYS A 26 -1.70 -10.90 -10.80
C LYS A 26 -3.13 -10.67 -11.32
N ASP A 27 -3.21 -10.12 -12.54
CA ASP A 27 -4.47 -9.84 -13.25
C ASP A 27 -5.45 -8.88 -12.55
N GLN A 28 -5.05 -8.28 -11.42
CA GLN A 28 -5.86 -7.32 -10.67
C GLN A 28 -5.78 -5.91 -11.25
N VAL A 29 -6.88 -5.17 -11.19
CA VAL A 29 -6.91 -3.75 -11.57
C VAL A 29 -6.22 -2.92 -10.49
N LEU A 30 -5.15 -2.19 -10.86
CA LEU A 30 -4.31 -1.40 -9.94
C LEU A 30 -5.12 -0.59 -8.92
N GLY A 31 -6.06 0.26 -9.37
CA GLY A 31 -6.79 1.16 -8.47
C GLY A 31 -7.63 0.42 -7.44
N ARG A 32 -8.33 -0.65 -7.86
CA ARG A 32 -9.20 -1.46 -6.99
C ARG A 32 -8.40 -2.24 -5.97
N LEU A 33 -7.28 -2.83 -6.38
CA LEU A 33 -6.37 -3.55 -5.49
C LEU A 33 -5.78 -2.61 -4.43
N ILE A 34 -5.19 -1.49 -4.89
CA ILE A 34 -4.46 -0.59 -4.01
C ILE A 34 -5.37 0.13 -3.01
N SER A 35 -6.62 0.41 -3.36
CA SER A 35 -7.57 0.99 -2.40
C SER A 35 -7.79 0.08 -1.19
N ARG A 36 -7.87 -1.23 -1.40
CA ARG A 36 -8.01 -2.24 -0.33
C ARG A 36 -6.70 -2.40 0.46
N VAL A 37 -5.56 -2.43 -0.23
CA VAL A 37 -4.23 -2.44 0.41
C VAL A 37 -4.06 -1.22 1.31
N ALA A 38 -4.44 -0.04 0.86
CA ALA A 38 -4.36 1.19 1.66
C ALA A 38 -5.23 1.17 2.92
N ILE A 39 -6.41 0.53 2.87
CA ILE A 39 -7.28 0.32 4.04
C ILE A 39 -6.58 -0.57 5.08
N ILE A 40 -5.92 -1.65 4.64
CA ILE A 40 -5.19 -2.57 5.53
C ILE A 40 -3.97 -1.88 6.14
N LEU A 41 -3.16 -1.20 5.32
CA LEU A 41 -1.99 -0.45 5.78
C LEU A 41 -2.34 0.63 6.80
N ARG A 42 -3.50 1.28 6.65
CA ARG A 42 -3.97 2.26 7.62
C ARG A 42 -4.62 1.64 8.86
N GLY A 43 -5.01 0.37 8.80
CA GLY A 43 -5.65 -0.34 9.90
C GLY A 43 -7.15 -0.06 10.03
N LYS A 44 -7.80 0.50 9.00
CA LYS A 44 -9.25 0.82 9.02
C LYS A 44 -10.15 -0.41 9.09
N HIS A 45 -9.62 -1.60 8.85
CA HIS A 45 -10.36 -2.86 8.99
C HIS A 45 -10.47 -3.33 10.44
N LYS A 46 -9.70 -2.74 11.37
CA LYS A 46 -9.68 -3.08 12.79
C LYS A 46 -10.68 -2.24 13.58
N PRO A 47 -11.43 -2.83 14.53
CA PRO A 47 -12.36 -2.06 15.36
C PRO A 47 -11.63 -1.08 16.30
N SER A 48 -10.37 -1.36 16.65
CA SER A 48 -9.51 -0.51 17.49
C SER A 48 -8.81 0.61 16.71
N TYR A 49 -9.23 0.90 15.47
CA TYR A 49 -8.61 1.92 14.66
C TYR A 49 -8.59 3.29 15.35
N THR A 50 -7.40 3.87 15.46
CA THR A 50 -7.18 5.20 16.03
C THR A 50 -6.43 6.06 15.01
N PRO A 51 -6.96 7.23 14.59
CA PRO A 51 -6.43 8.00 13.45
C PRO A 51 -5.00 8.49 13.59
N HIS A 52 -4.53 8.74 14.81
CA HIS A 52 -3.19 9.30 15.11
C HIS A 52 -2.14 8.22 15.41
N VAL A 53 -2.52 6.95 15.45
CA VAL A 53 -1.64 5.82 15.74
C VAL A 53 -1.53 4.92 14.52
N ASP A 54 -0.36 4.32 14.31
CA ASP A 54 -0.16 3.29 13.29
C ASP A 54 -0.77 1.97 13.75
N CYS A 55 -2.04 1.75 13.36
CA CYS A 55 -2.81 0.53 13.63
C CYS A 55 -2.76 -0.48 12.47
N GLY A 56 -2.03 -0.17 11.39
CA GLY A 56 -1.98 -0.96 10.17
C GLY A 56 -1.25 -2.29 10.32
N ASP A 57 -1.45 -3.15 9.33
CA ASP A 57 -0.74 -4.41 9.17
C ASP A 57 0.39 -4.27 8.15
N HIS A 58 1.35 -5.21 8.18
CA HIS A 58 2.36 -5.31 7.13
C HIS A 58 1.76 -5.99 5.91
N VAL A 59 1.90 -5.37 4.75
CA VAL A 59 1.34 -5.90 3.49
C VAL A 59 2.46 -6.23 2.51
N ILE A 60 2.45 -7.47 2.05
CA ILE A 60 3.32 -7.96 0.99
C ILE A 60 2.48 -8.04 -0.29
N VAL A 61 2.90 -7.36 -1.34
CA VAL A 61 2.30 -7.45 -2.67
C VAL A 61 3.24 -8.22 -3.58
N ILE A 62 2.78 -9.32 -4.14
CA ILE A 62 3.54 -10.15 -5.09
C ILE A 62 3.00 -9.98 -6.52
N ASN A 63 3.79 -10.40 -7.51
CA ASN A 63 3.44 -10.32 -8.95
C ASN A 63 3.11 -8.89 -9.42
N ALA A 64 3.78 -7.87 -8.90
CA ALA A 64 3.53 -6.48 -9.24
C ALA A 64 3.70 -6.18 -10.74
N GLU A 65 4.51 -6.96 -11.46
CA GLU A 65 4.69 -6.85 -12.91
C GLU A 65 3.44 -7.25 -13.72
N LYS A 66 2.55 -8.10 -13.16
CA LYS A 66 1.36 -8.65 -13.84
C LYS A 66 0.08 -7.88 -13.52
N ILE A 67 0.22 -6.69 -12.98
CA ILE A 67 -0.92 -5.82 -12.65
C ILE A 67 -1.57 -5.26 -13.90
N LYS A 68 -2.89 -5.01 -13.86
CA LYS A 68 -3.66 -4.47 -14.98
C LYS A 68 -4.03 -2.99 -14.78
N LEU A 69 -3.90 -2.23 -15.85
CA LEU A 69 -4.48 -0.89 -15.99
C LEU A 69 -5.63 -0.95 -16.99
N THR A 70 -6.74 -0.28 -16.70
CA THR A 70 -7.91 -0.26 -17.58
C THR A 70 -7.79 0.80 -18.68
N GLY A 71 -8.41 0.54 -19.84
CA GLY A 71 -8.41 1.44 -20.98
C GLY A 71 -7.01 1.65 -21.56
N LYS A 72 -6.76 2.82 -22.13
CA LYS A 72 -5.49 3.17 -22.79
C LYS A 72 -4.40 3.69 -21.81
N LYS A 73 -4.57 3.54 -20.50
CA LYS A 73 -3.69 4.13 -19.48
C LYS A 73 -2.23 3.68 -19.56
N TRP A 74 -1.94 2.53 -20.15
CA TRP A 74 -0.58 2.08 -20.34
C TRP A 74 0.26 3.06 -21.19
N ASN A 75 -0.37 3.70 -22.16
CA ASN A 75 0.29 4.60 -23.13
C ASN A 75 -0.01 6.08 -22.84
N GLU A 76 -1.22 6.40 -22.35
CA GLU A 76 -1.68 7.78 -22.20
C GLU A 76 -1.38 8.37 -20.82
N LYS A 77 -1.28 7.51 -19.79
CA LYS A 77 -0.99 7.99 -18.42
C LYS A 77 0.45 8.41 -18.31
N GLU A 78 0.69 9.61 -17.79
CA GLU A 78 2.02 10.14 -17.54
C GLU A 78 2.28 10.25 -16.04
N TYR A 79 3.44 9.80 -15.62
CA TYR A 79 4.01 10.04 -14.30
C TYR A 79 5.01 11.19 -14.40
N VAL A 80 4.72 12.27 -13.70
CA VAL A 80 5.56 13.47 -13.70
C VAL A 80 6.54 13.41 -12.53
N SER A 81 7.80 13.67 -12.79
CA SER A 81 8.84 13.84 -11.78
C SER A 81 9.65 15.10 -12.08
N HIS A 82 10.29 15.68 -11.07
CA HIS A 82 11.10 16.87 -11.21
C HIS A 82 12.43 16.69 -10.47
N THR A 83 13.54 17.07 -11.09
CA THR A 83 14.88 16.93 -10.52
C THR A 83 15.27 18.07 -9.57
N GLY A 84 14.48 19.15 -9.50
CA GLY A 84 14.78 20.37 -8.72
C GLY A 84 15.55 21.44 -9.47
N TYR A 85 16.07 21.16 -10.68
CA TYR A 85 16.80 22.12 -11.51
C TYR A 85 15.90 22.76 -12.59
N PRO A 86 16.23 23.94 -13.11
CA PRO A 86 15.53 24.53 -14.25
C PRO A 86 15.44 23.54 -15.41
N GLY A 87 14.25 23.39 -16.00
CA GLY A 87 14.00 22.38 -17.07
C GLY A 87 14.03 20.92 -16.59
N GLY A 88 14.05 20.65 -15.28
CA GLY A 88 14.16 19.31 -14.70
C GLY A 88 12.88 18.48 -14.66
N GLN A 89 11.80 18.91 -15.30
CA GLN A 89 10.57 18.13 -15.40
C GLN A 89 10.75 16.95 -16.35
N ARG A 90 10.32 15.77 -15.91
CA ARG A 90 10.41 14.52 -16.66
C ARG A 90 9.06 13.80 -16.65
N PHE A 91 8.72 13.22 -17.78
CA PHE A 91 7.53 12.41 -17.97
C PHE A 91 7.94 10.97 -18.22
N ALA A 92 7.16 10.04 -17.73
CA ALA A 92 7.34 8.61 -18.00
C ALA A 92 5.99 7.91 -18.07
N THR A 93 5.82 7.02 -19.02
CA THR A 93 4.63 6.19 -19.15
C THR A 93 4.69 4.99 -18.20
N PRO A 94 3.54 4.39 -17.82
CA PRO A 94 3.53 3.15 -17.05
C PRO A 94 4.33 2.03 -17.73
N THR A 95 4.31 1.96 -19.05
CA THR A 95 5.06 0.96 -19.82
C THR A 95 6.58 1.10 -19.61
N GLU A 96 7.08 2.33 -19.59
CA GLU A 96 8.49 2.61 -19.32
C GLU A 96 8.87 2.30 -17.87
N TRP A 97 7.98 2.64 -16.90
CA TRP A 97 8.21 2.33 -15.50
C TRP A 97 8.22 0.82 -15.24
N LEU A 98 7.31 0.08 -15.86
CA LEU A 98 7.26 -1.37 -15.71
C LEU A 98 8.56 -2.04 -16.15
N LYS A 99 9.18 -1.57 -17.27
CA LYS A 99 10.44 -2.09 -17.77
C LYS A 99 11.64 -1.77 -16.86
N LYS A 100 11.66 -0.58 -16.25
CA LYS A 100 12.79 -0.13 -15.42
C LYS A 100 12.63 -0.53 -13.94
N HIS A 101 11.43 -0.38 -13.39
CA HIS A 101 11.14 -0.57 -11.97
C HIS A 101 9.72 -1.10 -11.81
N PRO A 102 9.48 -2.41 -11.90
CA PRO A 102 8.14 -3.00 -11.92
C PRO A 102 7.35 -2.76 -10.62
N THR A 103 8.02 -2.59 -9.48
CA THR A 103 7.37 -2.32 -8.18
C THR A 103 6.84 -0.90 -8.07
N ARG A 104 7.46 0.04 -8.78
CA ARG A 104 7.24 1.49 -8.61
C ARG A 104 5.81 1.95 -8.91
N ILE A 105 5.13 1.27 -9.85
CA ILE A 105 3.73 1.58 -10.20
C ILE A 105 2.82 1.34 -9.00
N VAL A 106 2.99 0.21 -8.32
CA VAL A 106 2.23 -0.16 -7.11
C VAL A 106 2.58 0.77 -5.96
N GLU A 107 3.86 0.96 -5.68
CA GLU A 107 4.35 1.84 -4.61
C GLU A 107 3.82 3.27 -4.74
N ASN A 108 3.89 3.85 -5.94
CA ASN A 108 3.40 5.20 -6.19
C ASN A 108 1.89 5.31 -6.04
N ALA A 109 1.15 4.29 -6.46
CA ALA A 109 -0.30 4.24 -6.28
C ALA A 109 -0.71 4.16 -4.80
N VAL A 110 -0.02 3.32 -3.98
CA VAL A 110 -0.23 3.26 -2.53
C VAL A 110 0.11 4.58 -1.87
N ARG A 111 1.28 5.16 -2.20
CA ARG A 111 1.71 6.45 -1.66
C ARG A 111 0.72 7.57 -1.95
N GLY A 112 0.08 7.55 -3.12
CA GLY A 112 -0.98 8.50 -3.49
C GLY A 112 -2.26 8.34 -2.67
N MET A 113 -2.56 7.14 -2.17
CA MET A 113 -3.77 6.82 -1.38
C MET A 113 -3.56 6.94 0.14
N LEU A 114 -2.31 6.93 0.61
CA LEU A 114 -1.99 7.16 2.01
C LEU A 114 -1.98 8.66 2.34
N PRO A 115 -2.23 9.05 3.60
CA PRO A 115 -2.16 10.45 4.02
C PRO A 115 -0.74 11.00 3.84
N LYS A 116 -0.63 12.25 3.40
CA LYS A 116 0.66 12.95 3.16
C LYS A 116 1.20 13.59 4.45
N THR A 117 1.33 12.78 5.50
CA THR A 117 1.81 13.18 6.83
C THR A 117 2.99 12.31 7.26
N LYS A 118 3.64 12.65 8.37
CA LYS A 118 4.69 11.80 8.97
C LYS A 118 4.17 10.39 9.24
N LEU A 119 2.95 10.26 9.79
CA LEU A 119 2.30 8.96 10.00
C LEU A 119 2.11 8.20 8.69
N GLY A 120 1.72 8.87 7.60
CA GLY A 120 1.58 8.22 6.28
C GLY A 120 2.90 7.69 5.73
N ALA A 121 4.03 8.35 6.03
CA ALA A 121 5.35 7.84 5.68
C ALA A 121 5.73 6.58 6.49
N GLU A 122 5.35 6.52 7.77
CA GLU A 122 5.53 5.31 8.60
C GLU A 122 4.67 4.15 8.10
N LEU A 123 3.40 4.41 7.78
CA LEU A 123 2.50 3.41 7.19
C LEU A 123 3.05 2.84 5.89
N PHE A 124 3.66 3.69 5.06
CA PHE A 124 4.27 3.26 3.79
C PHE A 124 5.45 2.30 3.99
N ARG A 125 6.18 2.38 5.10
CA ARG A 125 7.27 1.45 5.43
C ARG A 125 6.78 0.02 5.69
N SER A 126 5.51 -0.15 6.05
CA SER A 126 4.87 -1.47 6.25
C SER A 126 4.43 -2.12 4.94
N LEU A 127 4.67 -1.48 3.78
CA LEU A 127 4.42 -2.03 2.46
C LEU A 127 5.69 -2.64 1.88
N HIS A 128 5.59 -3.88 1.42
CA HIS A 128 6.64 -4.61 0.72
C HIS A 128 6.13 -5.07 -0.64
N VAL A 129 6.76 -4.64 -1.74
CA VAL A 129 6.32 -4.94 -3.11
C VAL A 129 7.38 -5.74 -3.83
N TYR A 130 6.96 -6.85 -4.45
CA TYR A 130 7.83 -7.73 -5.21
C TYR A 130 7.30 -7.90 -6.63
N ALA A 131 8.21 -7.89 -7.61
CA ALA A 131 7.88 -8.05 -9.02
C ALA A 131 7.35 -9.45 -9.32
N GLY A 132 8.05 -10.47 -8.83
CA GLY A 132 7.70 -11.89 -8.99
C GLY A 132 6.82 -12.44 -7.89
N SER A 133 6.74 -13.77 -7.82
CA SER A 133 5.96 -14.51 -6.80
C SER A 133 6.73 -14.76 -5.51
N GLU A 134 8.05 -14.63 -5.51
CA GLU A 134 8.90 -14.93 -4.37
C GLU A 134 9.09 -13.71 -3.46
N HIS A 135 9.11 -13.95 -2.16
CA HIS A 135 9.35 -12.94 -1.14
C HIS A 135 10.18 -13.49 0.03
N PRO A 136 11.02 -12.69 0.70
CA PRO A 136 11.89 -13.14 1.79
C PRO A 136 11.20 -13.26 3.15
N HIS A 137 9.90 -12.97 3.25
CA HIS A 137 9.13 -12.87 4.51
C HIS A 137 8.40 -14.16 4.88
N THR A 138 8.94 -15.35 4.57
CA THR A 138 8.31 -16.63 4.90
C THR A 138 8.26 -16.89 6.41
N ALA A 139 9.28 -16.43 7.15
CA ALA A 139 9.37 -16.59 8.60
C ALA A 139 8.25 -15.87 9.37
N GLN A 140 7.63 -14.83 8.80
CA GLN A 140 6.53 -14.09 9.41
C GLN A 140 5.16 -14.76 9.19
N ASN A 141 5.08 -15.89 8.46
CA ASN A 141 3.85 -16.61 8.16
C ASN A 141 2.71 -15.70 7.69
N PRO A 142 2.89 -14.95 6.58
CA PRO A 142 1.88 -13.99 6.12
C PRO A 142 0.61 -14.72 5.70
N LYS A 143 -0.56 -14.14 6.07
CA LYS A 143 -1.86 -14.66 5.67
C LYS A 143 -2.21 -14.18 4.26
N GLU A 144 -2.58 -15.10 3.38
CA GLU A 144 -3.06 -14.73 2.03
C GLU A 144 -4.47 -14.11 2.13
N ILE A 145 -4.63 -12.94 1.50
CA ILE A 145 -5.94 -12.30 1.33
C ILE A 145 -6.22 -12.19 -0.17
N LYS A 146 -7.35 -12.71 -0.59
CA LYS A 146 -7.91 -12.55 -1.94
C LYS A 146 -8.98 -11.47 -1.93
N PHE A 147 -8.96 -10.60 -2.93
CA PHE A 147 -9.89 -9.48 -3.05
C PHE A 147 -10.85 -9.66 -4.23
#